data_e43bfc8785b58a9e595fcf01def605c0
#
_entry.id   e43bfc8785b58a9e595fcf01def605c0
#
_cell.length_a   1.000
_cell.length_b   1.000
_cell.length_c   1.000
_cell.angle_alpha   90.00
_cell.angle_beta   90.00
_cell.angle_gamma   90.00
#
_symmetry.space_group_name_H-M   'P 1'
#
loop_
_entity.id
_entity.type
_entity.pdbx_description
1 polymer ?
#
loop_
_entity_poly.entity_id
_entity_poly.type
_entity_poly.pdbx_seq_one_letter_code
_entity_poly.pdbx_strand_id
1 'polypeptide(L)'
;FKAEIDRIGSYFSYKVLAQAIQFSLAPLFSILVISKLFPNINYGFGLLLAAGFSGGHGTAAAVGTAFERLGDLDAMDIAMTCATVGILSGIFGGLFFIKLGTKKGWTKYMKGFNQISDDLRCGLVPKNERKSMGEETISSNVLDPLAWHLAVMLIASGIGVGLSKGIYAAIGLDLPNYLMAFLTAIVMFLVFRKVGVGDYIDENVVG
;
A
#
# COMPACT_ATOMS: atom_id res chain seq x y z
N PHE A 1 -17.49 -8.78 -18.47
CA PHE A 1 -17.15 -9.64 -17.32
C PHE A 1 -15.95 -10.55 -17.62
N LYS A 2 -15.99 -11.40 -18.70
CA LYS A 2 -14.85 -12.30 -19.03
C LYS A 2 -13.57 -11.54 -19.38
N ALA A 3 -13.66 -10.50 -20.20
CA ALA A 3 -12.51 -9.66 -20.56
C ALA A 3 -11.91 -8.89 -19.34
N GLU A 4 -12.72 -8.55 -18.38
CA GLU A 4 -12.26 -7.94 -17.13
C GLU A 4 -11.55 -8.96 -16.22
N ILE A 5 -12.09 -10.18 -16.13
CA ILE A 5 -11.44 -11.27 -15.41
C ILE A 5 -10.07 -11.60 -16.01
N ASP A 6 -9.97 -11.68 -17.34
CA ASP A 6 -8.70 -11.94 -18.03
C ASP A 6 -7.67 -10.82 -17.78
N ARG A 7 -8.13 -9.55 -17.73
CA ARG A 7 -7.27 -8.41 -17.42
C ARG A 7 -6.79 -8.45 -15.95
N ILE A 8 -7.70 -8.70 -15.02
CA ILE A 8 -7.38 -8.84 -13.60
C ILE A 8 -6.44 -10.01 -13.37
N GLY A 9 -6.70 -11.16 -14.02
CA GLY A 9 -5.84 -12.34 -13.94
C GLY A 9 -4.42 -12.09 -14.44
N SER A 10 -4.28 -11.40 -15.57
CA SER A 10 -2.97 -11.03 -16.11
C SER A 10 -2.20 -10.09 -15.19
N TYR A 11 -2.86 -9.08 -14.64
CA TYR A 11 -2.25 -8.16 -13.69
C TYR A 11 -1.87 -8.85 -12.38
N PHE A 12 -2.75 -9.69 -11.86
CA PHE A 12 -2.50 -10.48 -10.66
C PHE A 12 -1.29 -11.40 -10.84
N SER A 13 -1.24 -12.15 -11.94
CA SER A 13 -0.12 -13.04 -12.27
C SER A 13 1.20 -12.28 -12.37
N TYR A 14 1.20 -11.11 -13.01
CA TYR A 14 2.36 -10.24 -13.06
C TYR A 14 2.82 -9.80 -11.67
N LYS A 15 1.89 -9.36 -10.81
CA LYS A 15 2.21 -8.92 -9.44
C LYS A 15 2.77 -10.06 -8.59
N VAL A 16 2.17 -11.25 -8.66
CA VAL A 16 2.64 -12.42 -7.93
C VAL A 16 4.05 -12.83 -8.41
N LEU A 17 4.28 -12.84 -9.71
CA LEU A 17 5.59 -13.17 -10.27
C LEU A 17 6.66 -12.14 -9.86
N ALA A 18 6.35 -10.84 -9.97
CA ALA A 18 7.26 -9.78 -9.55
C ALA A 18 7.61 -9.88 -8.06
N GLN A 19 6.62 -10.18 -7.23
CA GLN A 19 6.80 -10.40 -5.79
C GLN A 19 7.70 -11.62 -5.52
N ALA A 20 7.41 -12.75 -6.17
CA ALA A 20 8.19 -13.97 -6.02
C ALA A 20 9.66 -13.77 -6.43
N ILE A 21 9.90 -13.08 -7.56
CA ILE A 21 11.24 -12.73 -8.02
C ILE A 21 11.95 -11.84 -6.98
N GLN A 22 11.28 -10.82 -6.48
CA GLN A 22 11.88 -9.89 -5.51
C GLN A 22 12.25 -10.57 -4.20
N PHE A 23 11.36 -11.40 -3.64
CA PHE A 23 11.61 -12.17 -2.42
C PHE A 23 12.59 -13.35 -2.61
N SER A 24 12.91 -13.72 -3.85
CA SER A 24 13.94 -14.72 -4.15
C SER A 24 15.29 -14.09 -4.44
N LEU A 25 15.33 -13.07 -5.31
CA LEU A 25 16.59 -12.46 -5.75
C LEU A 25 17.23 -11.59 -4.67
N ALA A 26 16.46 -10.87 -3.86
CA ALA A 26 17.03 -10.00 -2.84
C ALA A 26 17.78 -10.79 -1.73
N PRO A 27 17.24 -11.87 -1.15
CA PRO A 27 18.00 -12.72 -0.24
C PRO A 27 19.18 -13.40 -0.91
N LEU A 28 19.02 -13.89 -2.13
CA LEU A 28 20.12 -14.51 -2.87
C LEU A 28 21.29 -13.55 -3.09
N PHE A 29 20.99 -12.32 -3.51
CA PHE A 29 21.97 -11.26 -3.66
C PHE A 29 22.61 -10.90 -2.31
N SER A 30 21.84 -10.84 -1.24
CA SER A 30 22.34 -10.59 0.10
C SER A 30 23.35 -11.67 0.53
N ILE A 31 23.03 -12.94 0.33
CA ILE A 31 23.90 -14.06 0.70
C ILE A 31 25.15 -14.14 -0.19
N LEU A 32 25.01 -13.94 -1.50
CA LEU A 32 26.13 -14.13 -2.44
C LEU A 32 27.07 -12.93 -2.52
N VAL A 33 26.56 -11.72 -2.32
CA VAL A 33 27.32 -10.48 -2.55
C VAL A 33 27.48 -9.68 -1.26
N ILE A 34 26.35 -9.30 -0.62
CA ILE A 34 26.39 -8.38 0.52
C ILE A 34 27.14 -8.98 1.71
N SER A 35 26.90 -10.24 2.03
CA SER A 35 27.59 -10.91 3.16
C SER A 35 29.11 -11.03 2.96
N LYS A 36 29.58 -11.02 1.72
CA LYS A 36 31.04 -11.03 1.42
C LYS A 36 31.67 -9.65 1.54
N LEU A 37 30.91 -8.60 1.21
CA LEU A 37 31.36 -7.21 1.32
C LEU A 37 31.27 -6.69 2.77
N PHE A 38 30.28 -7.16 3.49
CA PHE A 38 29.94 -6.74 4.85
C PHE A 38 29.68 -7.97 5.73
N PRO A 39 30.73 -8.61 6.30
CA PRO A 39 30.60 -9.87 7.03
C PRO A 39 29.69 -9.80 8.27
N ASN A 40 29.46 -8.60 8.81
CA ASN A 40 28.65 -8.38 10.01
C ASN A 40 27.16 -8.19 9.72
N ILE A 41 26.75 -8.14 8.46
CA ILE A 41 25.34 -8.00 8.09
C ILE A 41 24.63 -9.36 8.20
N ASN A 42 23.45 -9.34 8.81
CA ASN A 42 22.59 -10.52 8.90
C ASN A 42 22.24 -11.03 7.49
N TYR A 43 22.29 -12.36 7.29
CA TYR A 43 21.90 -13.01 6.04
C TYR A 43 20.45 -12.70 5.61
N GLY A 44 19.60 -12.40 6.59
CA GLY A 44 18.21 -11.97 6.37
C GLY A 44 18.04 -10.57 5.78
N PHE A 45 19.10 -9.76 5.66
CA PHE A 45 19.02 -8.38 5.13
C PHE A 45 18.26 -8.28 3.80
N GLY A 46 18.44 -9.26 2.91
CA GLY A 46 17.71 -9.30 1.65
C GLY A 46 16.18 -9.40 1.80
N LEU A 47 15.69 -10.02 2.87
CA LEU A 47 14.25 -10.07 3.16
C LEU A 47 13.73 -8.72 3.64
N LEU A 48 14.51 -8.00 4.47
CA LEU A 48 14.17 -6.63 4.90
C LEU A 48 14.07 -5.69 3.70
N LEU A 49 15.01 -5.80 2.75
CA LEU A 49 15.00 -5.05 1.50
C LEU A 49 13.73 -5.34 0.69
N ALA A 50 13.42 -6.61 0.45
CA ALA A 50 12.24 -7.02 -0.31
C ALA A 50 10.93 -6.58 0.37
N ALA A 51 10.82 -6.73 1.68
CA ALA A 51 9.67 -6.32 2.47
C ALA A 51 9.44 -4.81 2.42
N GLY A 52 10.50 -4.01 2.52
CA GLY A 52 10.43 -2.55 2.43
C GLY A 52 10.01 -2.08 1.03
N PHE A 53 10.69 -2.57 -0.03
CA PHE A 53 10.43 -2.14 -1.40
C PHE A 53 9.03 -2.51 -1.91
N SER A 54 8.54 -3.71 -1.62
CA SER A 54 7.25 -4.17 -2.15
C SER A 54 6.08 -3.95 -1.21
N GLY A 55 6.31 -4.00 0.09
CA GLY A 55 5.26 -3.92 1.10
C GLY A 55 5.09 -2.53 1.73
N GLY A 56 6.05 -1.63 1.52
CA GLY A 56 6.07 -0.31 2.13
C GLY A 56 6.30 -0.33 3.64
N HIS A 57 6.09 0.80 4.30
CA HIS A 57 6.43 0.99 5.72
C HIS A 57 5.72 0.02 6.68
N GLY A 58 4.45 -0.33 6.42
CA GLY A 58 3.70 -1.25 7.28
C GLY A 58 4.31 -2.66 7.29
N THR A 59 4.63 -3.20 6.12
CA THR A 59 5.28 -4.52 6.01
C THR A 59 6.72 -4.47 6.52
N ALA A 60 7.43 -3.38 6.23
CA ALA A 60 8.79 -3.14 6.74
C ALA A 60 8.83 -3.17 8.27
N ALA A 61 7.91 -2.45 8.93
CA ALA A 61 7.81 -2.45 10.37
C ALA A 61 7.50 -3.85 10.93
N ALA A 62 6.55 -4.58 10.34
CA ALA A 62 6.20 -5.91 10.81
C ALA A 62 7.36 -6.91 10.69
N VAL A 63 8.04 -6.94 9.53
CA VAL A 63 9.18 -7.83 9.29
C VAL A 63 10.38 -7.39 10.12
N GLY A 64 10.69 -6.08 10.18
CA GLY A 64 11.76 -5.54 11.00
C GLY A 64 11.62 -5.91 12.47
N THR A 65 10.42 -5.71 13.05
CA THR A 65 10.14 -6.11 14.44
C THR A 65 10.31 -7.61 14.67
N ALA A 66 9.97 -8.45 13.69
CA ALA A 66 10.18 -9.89 13.80
C ALA A 66 11.68 -10.24 13.85
N PHE A 67 12.51 -9.56 13.06
CA PHE A 67 13.96 -9.73 13.09
C PHE A 67 14.61 -9.21 14.37
N GLU A 68 14.12 -8.08 14.92
CA GLU A 68 14.57 -7.57 16.22
C GLU A 68 14.33 -8.57 17.35
N ARG A 69 13.18 -9.25 17.33
CA ARG A 69 12.88 -10.33 18.29
C ARG A 69 13.83 -11.53 18.15
N LEU A 70 14.46 -11.71 17.00
CA LEU A 70 15.46 -12.73 16.74
C LEU A 70 16.90 -12.25 17.06
N GLY A 71 17.05 -11.02 17.57
CA GLY A 71 18.31 -10.45 18.02
C GLY A 71 19.01 -9.50 17.03
N ASP A 72 18.36 -9.16 15.94
CA ASP A 72 18.87 -8.16 14.97
C ASP A 72 18.29 -6.77 15.31
N LEU A 73 18.95 -6.04 16.23
CA LEU A 73 18.44 -4.83 16.86
C LEU A 73 18.18 -3.66 15.87
N ASP A 74 18.85 -3.63 14.72
CA ASP A 74 18.72 -2.54 13.75
C ASP A 74 17.78 -2.89 12.58
N ALA A 75 17.14 -4.05 12.62
CA ALA A 75 16.37 -4.59 11.50
C ALA A 75 15.17 -3.71 11.13
N MET A 76 14.49 -3.13 12.10
CA MET A 76 13.34 -2.24 11.87
C MET A 76 13.77 -0.97 11.15
N ASP A 77 14.84 -0.32 11.59
CA ASP A 77 15.34 0.93 11.00
C ASP A 77 15.83 0.71 9.57
N ILE A 78 16.50 -0.41 9.32
CA ILE A 78 16.93 -0.84 7.99
C ILE A 78 15.72 -1.07 7.08
N ALA A 79 14.72 -1.82 7.55
CA ALA A 79 13.51 -2.12 6.78
C ALA A 79 12.71 -0.84 6.44
N MET A 80 12.58 0.08 7.39
CA MET A 80 11.91 1.38 7.19
C MET A 80 12.67 2.27 6.19
N THR A 81 14.01 2.27 6.28
CA THR A 81 14.86 2.95 5.29
C THR A 81 14.67 2.36 3.89
N CYS A 82 14.67 1.04 3.78
CA CYS A 82 14.39 0.35 2.51
C CYS A 82 13.00 0.70 1.96
N ALA A 83 11.98 0.84 2.81
CA ALA A 83 10.64 1.24 2.38
C ALA A 83 10.63 2.67 1.81
N THR A 84 11.30 3.61 2.48
CA THR A 84 11.41 4.99 2.00
C THR A 84 12.12 5.07 0.65
N VAL A 85 13.27 4.40 0.53
CA VAL A 85 14.03 4.32 -0.73
C VAL A 85 13.20 3.63 -1.82
N GLY A 86 12.44 2.59 -1.46
CA GLY A 86 11.54 1.87 -2.37
C GLY A 86 10.46 2.76 -2.96
N ILE A 87 9.78 3.56 -2.13
CA ILE A 87 8.76 4.50 -2.58
C ILE A 87 9.38 5.56 -3.51
N LEU A 88 10.49 6.17 -3.11
CA LEU A 88 11.17 7.17 -3.94
C LEU A 88 11.61 6.58 -5.28
N SER A 89 12.23 5.40 -5.26
CA SER A 89 12.64 4.68 -6.47
C SER A 89 11.45 4.33 -7.35
N GLY A 90 10.33 3.92 -6.76
CA GLY A 90 9.08 3.62 -7.47
C GLY A 90 8.49 4.85 -8.16
N ILE A 91 8.48 6.00 -7.48
CA ILE A 91 7.98 7.25 -8.04
C ILE A 91 8.88 7.72 -9.19
N PHE A 92 10.17 7.92 -8.94
CA PHE A 92 11.08 8.45 -9.96
C PHE A 92 11.29 7.47 -11.12
N GLY A 93 11.51 6.18 -10.80
CA GLY A 93 11.67 5.13 -11.80
C GLY A 93 10.38 4.92 -12.61
N GLY A 94 9.22 4.90 -11.94
CA GLY A 94 7.91 4.79 -12.57
C GLY A 94 7.65 5.94 -13.55
N LEU A 95 7.87 7.18 -13.14
CA LEU A 95 7.73 8.35 -14.01
C LEU A 95 8.69 8.30 -15.20
N PHE A 96 9.93 7.89 -14.98
CA PHE A 96 10.91 7.72 -16.05
C PHE A 96 10.45 6.67 -17.07
N PHE A 97 10.01 5.48 -16.62
CA PHE A 97 9.54 4.41 -17.50
C PHE A 97 8.25 4.77 -18.22
N ILE A 98 7.30 5.47 -17.57
CA ILE A 98 6.09 5.96 -18.21
C ILE A 98 6.45 6.93 -19.34
N LYS A 99 7.34 7.90 -19.07
CA LYS A 99 7.80 8.85 -20.08
C LYS A 99 8.51 8.17 -21.25
N LEU A 100 9.36 7.20 -20.96
CA LEU A 100 10.07 6.42 -21.98
C LEU A 100 9.10 5.58 -22.82
N GLY A 101 8.19 4.85 -22.18
CA GLY A 101 7.19 4.02 -22.84
C GLY A 101 6.24 4.82 -23.73
N THR A 102 5.79 5.98 -23.24
CA THR A 102 4.93 6.89 -24.02
C THR A 102 5.67 7.46 -25.22
N LYS A 103 6.94 7.87 -25.06
CA LYS A 103 7.77 8.37 -26.15
C LYS A 103 8.03 7.31 -27.23
N LYS A 104 8.19 6.03 -26.82
CA LYS A 104 8.45 4.90 -27.73
C LYS A 104 7.19 4.24 -28.27
N GLY A 105 5.99 4.71 -27.87
CA GLY A 105 4.72 4.13 -28.31
C GLY A 105 4.40 2.75 -27.74
N TRP A 106 5.02 2.37 -26.62
CA TRP A 106 4.76 1.10 -25.94
C TRP A 106 3.45 1.07 -25.14
N THR A 107 2.88 2.26 -24.92
CA THR A 107 1.65 2.40 -24.11
C THR A 107 0.40 2.29 -25.00
N LYS A 108 -0.48 1.33 -24.68
CA LYS A 108 -1.71 1.08 -25.43
C LYS A 108 -2.81 2.11 -25.12
N TYR A 109 -2.86 2.60 -23.89
CA TYR A 109 -3.95 3.44 -23.38
C TYR A 109 -3.56 4.89 -23.12
N MET A 110 -2.28 5.18 -22.98
CA MET A 110 -1.80 6.56 -22.86
C MET A 110 -1.48 7.14 -24.24
N LYS A 111 -2.09 8.27 -24.52
CA LYS A 111 -1.77 9.08 -25.70
C LYS A 111 -0.35 9.66 -25.58
N GLY A 112 0.27 9.97 -26.71
CA GLY A 112 1.59 10.61 -26.73
C GLY A 112 1.60 11.90 -25.89
N PHE A 113 2.75 12.26 -25.32
CA PHE A 113 2.90 13.40 -24.42
C PHE A 113 2.31 14.71 -24.98
N ASN A 114 2.31 14.89 -26.29
CA ASN A 114 1.73 16.06 -26.97
C ASN A 114 0.20 16.03 -27.10
N GLN A 115 -0.44 14.94 -26.72
CA GLN A 115 -1.90 14.76 -26.78
C GLN A 115 -2.52 14.70 -25.36
N ILE A 116 -1.71 14.90 -24.35
CA ILE A 116 -2.15 14.97 -22.96
C ILE A 116 -2.59 16.41 -22.69
N SER A 117 -3.76 16.58 -22.09
CA SER A 117 -4.30 17.89 -21.68
C SER A 117 -3.33 18.62 -20.73
N ASP A 118 -3.36 19.95 -20.74
CA ASP A 118 -2.43 20.77 -19.98
C ASP A 118 -2.56 20.57 -18.46
N ASP A 119 -3.75 20.25 -17.97
CA ASP A 119 -4.03 19.90 -16.57
C ASP A 119 -3.25 18.63 -16.13
N LEU A 120 -3.23 17.60 -16.98
CA LEU A 120 -2.45 16.38 -16.73
C LEU A 120 -0.93 16.58 -16.90
N ARG A 121 -0.52 17.55 -17.72
CA ARG A 121 0.91 17.87 -17.93
C ARG A 121 1.49 18.69 -16.78
N CYS A 122 0.73 19.65 -16.27
CA CYS A 122 1.15 20.56 -15.20
C CYS A 122 0.73 20.08 -13.80
N GLY A 123 -0.19 19.10 -13.72
CA GLY A 123 -0.78 18.65 -12.45
C GLY A 123 -1.73 19.67 -11.81
N LEU A 124 -2.13 20.72 -12.57
CA LEU A 124 -3.00 21.77 -12.08
C LEU A 124 -4.34 21.72 -12.82
N VAL A 125 -5.40 21.40 -12.09
CA VAL A 125 -6.76 21.43 -12.62
C VAL A 125 -7.25 22.89 -12.71
N PRO A 126 -7.74 23.36 -13.89
CA PRO A 126 -8.33 24.68 -14.05
C PRO A 126 -9.45 24.92 -13.03
N LYS A 127 -9.58 26.17 -12.57
CA LYS A 127 -10.55 26.51 -11.50
C LYS A 127 -11.99 26.09 -11.82
N ASN A 128 -12.38 26.16 -13.08
CA ASN A 128 -13.72 25.81 -13.58
C ASN A 128 -13.96 24.29 -13.68
N GLU A 129 -12.91 23.47 -13.60
CA GLU A 129 -12.99 22.01 -13.71
C GLU A 129 -12.73 21.30 -12.38
N ARG A 130 -12.45 22.08 -11.32
CA ARG A 130 -12.24 21.52 -9.98
C ARG A 130 -13.52 20.93 -9.45
N LYS A 131 -13.53 19.61 -9.27
CA LYS A 131 -14.63 18.91 -8.61
C LYS A 131 -14.42 18.94 -7.10
N SER A 132 -15.50 18.92 -6.33
CA SER A 132 -15.42 18.68 -4.90
C SER A 132 -14.75 17.33 -4.65
N MET A 133 -13.86 17.29 -3.66
CA MET A 133 -13.17 16.05 -3.26
C MET A 133 -14.07 15.12 -2.44
N GLY A 134 -15.27 15.57 -2.06
CA GLY A 134 -16.24 14.79 -1.31
C GLY A 134 -17.62 15.43 -1.35
N GLU A 135 -18.62 14.64 -0.99
CA GLU A 135 -20.00 15.08 -0.83
C GLU A 135 -20.32 15.21 0.66
N GLU A 136 -21.13 16.23 1.03
CA GLU A 136 -21.60 16.38 2.40
C GLU A 136 -22.70 15.34 2.68
N THR A 137 -22.28 14.14 3.08
CA THR A 137 -23.19 13.02 3.40
C THR A 137 -23.87 13.17 4.75
N ILE A 138 -23.34 14.02 5.63
CA ILE A 138 -23.90 14.33 6.96
C ILE A 138 -23.93 15.86 7.10
N SER A 139 -25.06 16.37 7.58
CA SER A 139 -25.20 17.81 7.83
C SER A 139 -24.23 18.27 8.92
N SER A 140 -23.39 19.24 8.57
CA SER A 140 -22.43 19.88 9.48
C SER A 140 -23.08 20.54 10.72
N ASN A 141 -24.38 20.79 10.67
CA ASN A 141 -25.15 21.30 11.81
C ASN A 141 -25.39 20.25 12.91
N VAL A 142 -25.26 18.96 12.56
CA VAL A 142 -25.52 17.85 13.49
C VAL A 142 -24.24 17.19 13.94
N LEU A 143 -23.35 16.92 12.99
CA LEU A 143 -22.07 16.28 13.23
C LEU A 143 -21.08 16.75 12.15
N ASP A 144 -19.86 17.08 12.57
CA ASP A 144 -18.81 17.43 11.61
C ASP A 144 -18.51 16.24 10.69
N PRO A 145 -18.58 16.39 9.35
CA PRO A 145 -18.36 15.30 8.40
C PRO A 145 -16.98 14.67 8.52
N LEU A 146 -15.93 15.45 8.78
CA LEU A 146 -14.58 14.95 8.97
C LEU A 146 -14.48 14.11 10.25
N ALA A 147 -15.06 14.61 11.34
CA ALA A 147 -15.09 13.90 12.62
C ALA A 147 -15.83 12.56 12.52
N TRP A 148 -16.91 12.51 11.74
CA TRP A 148 -17.66 11.28 11.47
C TRP A 148 -16.80 10.24 10.74
N HIS A 149 -16.21 10.61 9.61
CA HIS A 149 -15.38 9.69 8.82
C HIS A 149 -14.16 9.22 9.62
N LEU A 150 -13.51 10.13 10.35
CA LEU A 150 -12.40 9.81 11.23
C LEU A 150 -12.83 8.83 12.33
N ALA A 151 -13.99 9.04 12.95
CA ALA A 151 -14.51 8.14 13.98
C ALA A 151 -14.76 6.72 13.41
N VAL A 152 -15.35 6.61 12.23
CA VAL A 152 -15.57 5.31 11.55
C VAL A 152 -14.23 4.59 11.29
N MET A 153 -13.22 5.31 10.79
CA MET A 153 -11.89 4.75 10.55
C MET A 153 -11.19 4.30 11.84
N LEU A 154 -11.29 5.10 12.90
CA LEU A 154 -10.72 4.77 14.21
C LEU A 154 -11.41 3.56 14.85
N ILE A 155 -12.73 3.45 14.72
CA ILE A 155 -13.49 2.27 15.21
C ILE A 155 -13.05 1.02 14.47
N ALA A 156 -12.97 1.07 13.14
CA ALA A 156 -12.50 -0.06 12.33
C ALA A 156 -11.08 -0.49 12.73
N SER A 157 -10.18 0.47 12.90
CA SER A 157 -8.81 0.23 13.33
C SER A 157 -8.74 -0.33 14.75
N GLY A 158 -9.50 0.22 15.68
CA GLY A 158 -9.55 -0.24 17.08
C GLY A 158 -10.05 -1.67 17.21
N ILE A 159 -11.12 -2.02 16.49
CA ILE A 159 -11.63 -3.39 16.42
C ILE A 159 -10.57 -4.33 15.82
N GLY A 160 -9.92 -3.93 14.73
CA GLY A 160 -8.88 -4.72 14.10
C GLY A 160 -7.70 -5.01 15.01
N VAL A 161 -7.21 -4.01 15.75
CA VAL A 161 -6.16 -4.19 16.77
C VAL A 161 -6.63 -5.10 17.92
N GLY A 162 -7.88 -4.93 18.36
CA GLY A 162 -8.47 -5.81 19.38
C GLY A 162 -8.53 -7.26 18.95
N LEU A 163 -8.94 -7.51 17.69
CA LEU A 163 -8.97 -8.86 17.10
C LEU A 163 -7.57 -9.46 16.96
N SER A 164 -6.58 -8.68 16.51
CA SER A 164 -5.18 -9.14 16.42
C SER A 164 -4.66 -9.60 17.78
N LYS A 165 -4.86 -8.81 18.82
CA LYS A 165 -4.46 -9.16 20.20
C LYS A 165 -5.24 -10.37 20.73
N GLY A 166 -6.54 -10.47 20.43
CA GLY A 166 -7.37 -11.60 20.84
C GLY A 166 -6.92 -12.91 20.18
N ILE A 167 -6.60 -12.91 18.90
CA ILE A 167 -6.07 -14.05 18.17
C ILE A 167 -4.71 -14.47 18.75
N TYR A 168 -3.84 -13.51 19.00
CA TYR A 168 -2.55 -13.79 19.65
C TYR A 168 -2.72 -14.46 21.01
N ALA A 169 -3.63 -13.96 21.84
CA ALA A 169 -3.89 -14.53 23.16
C ALA A 169 -4.50 -15.95 23.10
N ALA A 170 -5.32 -16.23 22.05
CA ALA A 170 -6.03 -17.51 21.91
C ALA A 170 -5.15 -18.62 21.32
N ILE A 171 -4.37 -18.33 20.30
CA ILE A 171 -3.64 -19.35 19.51
C ILE A 171 -2.15 -19.01 19.33
N GLY A 172 -1.64 -17.92 19.89
CA GLY A 172 -0.24 -17.51 19.78
C GLY A 172 0.18 -16.99 18.39
N LEU A 173 -0.77 -16.75 17.48
CA LEU A 173 -0.50 -16.28 16.14
C LEU A 173 -0.40 -14.74 16.13
N ASP A 174 0.79 -14.24 15.84
CA ASP A 174 1.04 -12.78 15.76
C ASP A 174 0.67 -12.27 14.36
N LEU A 175 -0.52 -11.66 14.26
CA LEU A 175 -1.00 -11.05 13.03
C LEU A 175 -0.73 -9.54 13.06
N PRO A 176 -0.24 -8.96 11.94
CA PRO A 176 -0.02 -7.52 11.85
C PRO A 176 -1.31 -6.72 12.12
N ASN A 177 -1.24 -5.74 13.02
CA ASN A 177 -2.38 -4.92 13.40
C ASN A 177 -3.04 -4.23 12.21
N TYR A 178 -2.25 -3.74 11.24
CA TYR A 178 -2.77 -3.08 10.04
C TYR A 178 -3.56 -4.03 9.13
N LEU A 179 -3.15 -5.31 9.03
CA LEU A 179 -3.88 -6.31 8.27
C LEU A 179 -5.26 -6.55 8.88
N MET A 180 -5.32 -6.70 10.19
CA MET A 180 -6.58 -6.90 10.90
C MET A 180 -7.48 -5.66 10.84
N ALA A 181 -6.90 -4.46 10.92
CA ALA A 181 -7.64 -3.21 10.74
C ALA A 181 -8.23 -3.11 9.32
N PHE A 182 -7.46 -3.46 8.30
CA PHE A 182 -7.93 -3.47 6.91
C PHE A 182 -9.07 -4.48 6.69
N LEU A 183 -8.92 -5.71 7.17
CA LEU A 183 -9.98 -6.73 7.07
C LEU A 183 -11.25 -6.31 7.80
N THR A 184 -11.10 -5.70 8.98
CA THR A 184 -12.23 -5.17 9.76
C THR A 184 -12.94 -4.04 9.00
N ALA A 185 -12.18 -3.14 8.38
CA ALA A 185 -12.75 -2.05 7.58
C ALA A 185 -13.57 -2.59 6.40
N ILE A 186 -13.07 -3.62 5.69
CA ILE A 186 -13.83 -4.29 4.61
C ILE A 186 -15.14 -4.89 5.14
N VAL A 187 -15.10 -5.63 6.25
CA VAL A 187 -16.30 -6.24 6.83
C VAL A 187 -17.29 -5.17 7.27
N MET A 188 -16.81 -4.11 7.95
CA MET A 188 -17.65 -2.99 8.34
C MET A 188 -18.30 -2.31 7.14
N PHE A 189 -17.57 -2.07 6.08
CA PHE A 189 -18.10 -1.46 4.86
C PHE A 189 -19.22 -2.33 4.24
N LEU A 190 -19.01 -3.65 4.15
CA LEU A 190 -20.02 -4.58 3.65
C LEU A 190 -21.27 -4.61 4.51
N VAL A 191 -21.11 -4.55 5.83
CA VAL A 191 -22.23 -4.49 6.78
C VAL A 191 -22.98 -3.17 6.64
N PHE A 192 -22.26 -2.04 6.61
CA PHE A 192 -22.85 -0.71 6.50
C PHE A 192 -23.66 -0.53 5.22
N ARG A 193 -23.19 -1.07 4.10
CA ARG A 193 -23.98 -1.11 2.85
C ARG A 193 -25.29 -1.88 2.99
N LYS A 194 -25.31 -2.99 3.74
CA LYS A 194 -26.52 -3.78 3.95
C LYS A 194 -27.52 -3.12 4.89
N VAL A 195 -27.04 -2.36 5.86
CA VAL A 195 -27.87 -1.74 6.92
C VAL A 195 -28.31 -0.32 6.53
N GLY A 196 -27.86 0.19 5.38
CA GLY A 196 -28.19 1.56 4.93
C GLY A 196 -27.34 2.67 5.56
N VAL A 197 -26.36 2.31 6.38
CA VAL A 197 -25.39 3.29 6.95
C VAL A 197 -24.34 3.72 5.90
N GLY A 198 -24.18 2.92 4.84
CA GLY A 198 -23.25 3.22 3.75
C GLY A 198 -23.54 4.55 3.06
N ASP A 199 -24.80 5.01 3.01
CA ASP A 199 -25.20 6.27 2.40
C ASP A 199 -24.68 7.50 3.17
N TYR A 200 -24.24 7.32 4.42
CA TYR A 200 -23.66 8.38 5.26
C TYR A 200 -22.12 8.41 5.17
N ILE A 201 -21.50 7.55 4.36
CA ILE A 201 -20.06 7.50 4.18
C ILE A 201 -19.72 8.01 2.78
N ASP A 202 -18.90 9.05 2.70
CA ASP A 202 -18.34 9.51 1.44
C ASP A 202 -17.10 8.68 1.10
N GLU A 203 -17.22 7.88 0.03
CA GLU A 203 -16.14 7.01 -0.45
C GLU A 203 -14.89 7.80 -0.88
N ASN A 204 -15.03 9.07 -1.29
CA ASN A 204 -13.92 9.91 -1.69
C ASN A 204 -13.11 10.46 -0.50
N VAL A 205 -13.71 10.50 0.68
CA VAL A 205 -13.05 10.96 1.92
C VAL A 205 -12.30 9.82 2.60
N VAL A 206 -12.77 8.57 2.41
CA VAL A 206 -12.22 7.37 3.08
C VAL A 206 -11.24 6.62 2.19
N GLY A 207 -11.29 6.83 0.86
CA GLY A 207 -10.51 6.11 -0.16
C GLY A 207 -9.08 6.55 -0.40
#